data_196f2441cfc7797d759fdd9fe1016e2a
#
_entry.id   196f2441cfc7797d759fdd9fe1016e2a
#
_cell.length_a   1.000
_cell.length_b   1.000
_cell.length_c   1.000
_cell.angle_alpha   90.00
_cell.angle_beta   90.00
_cell.angle_gamma   90.00
#
_symmetry.space_group_name_H-M   'P 1'
#
loop_
_entity.id
_entity.type
_entity.pdbx_description
1 polymer ?
#
loop_
_entity_poly.entity_id
_entity_poly.type
_entity_poly.pdbx_seq_one_letter_code
_entity_poly.pdbx_strand_id
1 'polypeptide(L)'
;MELVFQWEENPQTAEQVFSLGQKAVALDDSQPTAHETLAYAYLGKKQHAQAIAEAERALSLDPNFADAYTTLADILSFAGRPEEAIRLVETAMRLNPCYPASYLWSLGHAYRLAGRYEEAIAALKRVLTRNPDHLTAHVLLAALYSGLGREAEARAEAAEILRVSPNYSLAVVRQRMPYQDPAELERILDGLRQAGLK
;
A
#
# COMPACT_ATOMS: atom_id res chain seq x y z
N MET A 1 7.65 2.64 2.19
CA MET A 1 6.18 2.45 2.08
C MET A 1 5.38 3.13 3.18
N GLU A 2 5.82 3.16 4.43
CA GLU A 2 5.18 3.98 5.48
C GLU A 2 4.97 5.45 5.06
N LEU A 3 5.86 6.00 4.26
CA LEU A 3 5.77 7.39 3.78
C LEU A 3 4.51 7.70 2.96
N VAL A 4 3.99 6.77 2.16
CA VAL A 4 2.79 7.03 1.32
C VAL A 4 1.53 7.11 2.16
N PHE A 5 1.48 6.41 3.30
CA PHE A 5 0.33 6.39 4.20
C PHE A 5 0.53 7.29 5.44
N GLN A 6 1.78 7.66 5.76
CA GLN A 6 2.13 8.65 6.78
C GLN A 6 2.15 10.09 6.24
N TRP A 7 1.68 10.36 5.04
CA TRP A 7 1.43 11.76 4.62
C TRP A 7 0.33 12.38 5.48
N GLU A 8 0.61 12.25 6.76
CA GLU A 8 -0.22 12.75 7.83
C GLU A 8 -0.25 14.27 7.75
N GLU A 9 -1.39 14.82 7.49
CA GLU A 9 -1.79 16.18 7.83
C GLU A 9 -1.40 17.33 6.89
N ASN A 10 -0.39 17.20 5.99
CA ASN A 10 -0.01 18.35 5.16
C ASN A 10 0.03 18.04 3.65
N PRO A 11 -0.94 18.57 2.85
CA PRO A 11 -0.90 18.48 1.39
C PRO A 11 0.38 19.03 0.77
N GLN A 12 1.07 19.95 1.47
CA GLN A 12 2.36 20.49 1.04
C GLN A 12 3.46 19.44 1.02
N THR A 13 3.40 18.43 1.91
CA THR A 13 4.38 17.35 1.95
C THR A 13 4.31 16.47 0.68
N ALA A 14 3.11 16.14 0.21
CA ALA A 14 2.93 15.36 -1.02
C ALA A 14 3.46 16.11 -2.26
N GLU A 15 3.21 17.40 -2.35
CA GLU A 15 3.71 18.22 -3.45
C GLU A 15 5.24 18.41 -3.38
N GLN A 16 5.79 18.52 -2.16
CA GLN A 16 7.24 18.56 -1.96
C GLN A 16 7.91 17.25 -2.39
N VAL A 17 7.37 16.08 -1.99
CA VAL A 17 7.90 14.77 -2.41
C VAL A 17 7.86 14.64 -3.93
N PHE A 18 6.75 15.04 -4.55
CA PHE A 18 6.63 15.02 -6.00
C PHE A 18 7.67 15.92 -6.67
N SER A 19 7.80 17.16 -6.22
CA SER A 19 8.80 18.12 -6.74
C SER A 19 10.24 17.62 -6.57
N LEU A 20 10.54 17.01 -5.41
CA LEU A 20 11.87 16.46 -5.14
C LEU A 20 12.15 15.22 -6.02
N GLY A 21 11.17 14.34 -6.22
CA GLY A 21 11.29 13.21 -7.15
C GLY A 21 11.57 13.66 -8.58
N GLN A 22 10.82 14.64 -9.08
CA GLN A 22 11.07 15.20 -10.41
C GLN A 22 12.47 15.84 -10.53
N LYS A 23 12.92 16.55 -9.49
CA LYS A 23 14.28 17.13 -9.48
C LYS A 23 15.35 16.05 -9.43
N ALA A 24 15.14 14.96 -8.68
CA ALA A 24 16.11 13.88 -8.60
C ALA A 24 16.29 13.21 -9.97
N VAL A 25 15.20 12.88 -10.67
CA VAL A 25 15.24 12.33 -12.03
C VAL A 25 15.85 13.32 -13.02
N ALA A 26 15.55 14.63 -12.91
CA ALA A 26 16.13 15.65 -13.79
C ALA A 26 17.63 15.85 -13.58
N LEU A 27 18.16 15.57 -12.37
CA LEU A 27 19.59 15.66 -12.08
C LEU A 27 20.35 14.42 -12.54
N ASP A 28 19.75 13.22 -12.40
CA ASP A 28 20.34 11.97 -12.83
C ASP A 28 19.23 10.94 -13.09
N ASP A 29 18.90 10.74 -14.37
CA ASP A 29 17.86 9.80 -14.82
C ASP A 29 18.32 8.34 -14.87
N SER A 30 19.56 8.08 -14.48
CA SER A 30 20.11 6.72 -14.36
C SER A 30 19.95 6.12 -12.98
N GLN A 31 19.38 6.85 -12.01
CA GLN A 31 19.19 6.39 -10.63
C GLN A 31 17.85 5.66 -10.43
N PRO A 32 17.84 4.32 -10.22
CA PRO A 32 16.59 3.57 -10.03
C PRO A 32 15.72 4.10 -8.86
N THR A 33 16.37 4.50 -7.76
CA THR A 33 15.68 5.03 -6.57
C THR A 33 14.96 6.36 -6.81
N ALA A 34 15.46 7.20 -7.74
CA ALA A 34 14.81 8.45 -8.11
C ALA A 34 13.47 8.16 -8.84
N HIS A 35 13.49 7.21 -9.77
CA HIS A 35 12.29 6.74 -10.48
C HIS A 35 11.31 6.05 -9.55
N GLU A 36 11.77 5.21 -8.62
CA GLU A 36 10.93 4.58 -7.60
C GLU A 36 10.21 5.63 -6.74
N THR A 37 10.94 6.64 -6.25
CA THR A 37 10.37 7.74 -5.46
C THR A 37 9.32 8.51 -6.26
N LEU A 38 9.60 8.80 -7.53
CA LEU A 38 8.68 9.51 -8.41
C LEU A 38 7.44 8.66 -8.73
N ALA A 39 7.60 7.33 -8.86
CA ALA A 39 6.48 6.41 -9.04
C ALA A 39 5.48 6.48 -7.89
N TYR A 40 5.97 6.43 -6.65
CA TYR A 40 5.10 6.61 -5.47
C TYR A 40 4.45 8.00 -5.42
N ALA A 41 5.18 9.05 -5.80
CA ALA A 41 4.62 10.39 -5.83
C ALA A 41 3.49 10.52 -6.86
N TYR A 42 3.62 9.88 -8.04
CA TYR A 42 2.54 9.79 -9.02
C TYR A 42 1.35 8.96 -8.52
N LEU A 43 1.60 7.86 -7.80
CA LEU A 43 0.53 7.07 -7.19
C LEU A 43 -0.28 7.89 -6.19
N GLY A 44 0.38 8.67 -5.33
CA GLY A 44 -0.27 9.58 -4.40
C GLY A 44 -1.13 10.65 -5.08
N LYS A 45 -0.77 11.05 -6.29
CA LYS A 45 -1.57 11.95 -7.16
C LYS A 45 -2.63 11.19 -7.97
N LYS A 46 -2.80 9.88 -7.77
CA LYS A 46 -3.71 8.99 -8.51
C LYS A 46 -3.43 8.95 -10.01
N GLN A 47 -2.19 9.21 -10.40
CA GLN A 47 -1.71 9.19 -11.78
C GLN A 47 -1.10 7.81 -12.08
N HIS A 48 -1.94 6.77 -12.14
CA HIS A 48 -1.51 5.37 -12.21
C HIS A 48 -0.61 5.06 -13.41
N ALA A 49 -0.91 5.60 -14.59
CA ALA A 49 -0.12 5.34 -15.80
C ALA A 49 1.30 5.86 -15.65
N GLN A 50 1.49 7.08 -15.12
CA GLN A 50 2.81 7.65 -14.87
C GLN A 50 3.53 6.90 -13.75
N ALA A 51 2.81 6.50 -12.70
CA ALA A 51 3.38 5.71 -11.61
C ALA A 51 3.94 4.37 -12.12
N ILE A 52 3.20 3.66 -12.98
CA ILE A 52 3.65 2.40 -13.60
C ILE A 52 4.91 2.65 -14.45
N ALA A 53 4.88 3.67 -15.31
CA ALA A 53 6.01 3.97 -16.21
C ALA A 53 7.30 4.26 -15.44
N GLU A 54 7.23 5.03 -14.35
CA GLU A 54 8.39 5.33 -13.52
C GLU A 54 8.90 4.08 -12.77
N ALA A 55 8.00 3.24 -12.24
CA ALA A 55 8.39 2.01 -11.57
C ALA A 55 9.04 1.00 -12.55
N GLU A 56 8.50 0.88 -13.77
CA GLU A 56 9.10 0.06 -14.84
C GLU A 56 10.47 0.63 -15.27
N ARG A 57 10.62 1.96 -15.28
CA ARG A 57 11.89 2.60 -15.57
C ARG A 57 12.93 2.25 -14.49
N ALA A 58 12.57 2.30 -13.20
CA ALA A 58 13.46 1.87 -12.11
C ALA A 58 13.96 0.43 -12.33
N LEU A 59 13.06 -0.50 -12.67
CA LEU A 59 13.40 -1.91 -12.94
C LEU A 59 14.25 -2.08 -14.21
N SER A 60 14.06 -1.24 -15.23
CA SER A 60 14.90 -1.28 -16.43
C SER A 60 16.34 -0.84 -16.17
N LEU A 61 16.54 0.04 -15.20
CA LEU A 61 17.86 0.54 -14.78
C LEU A 61 18.57 -0.45 -13.85
N ASP A 62 17.83 -1.08 -12.94
CA ASP A 62 18.35 -2.14 -12.07
C ASP A 62 17.34 -3.28 -11.92
N PRO A 63 17.46 -4.36 -12.71
CA PRO A 63 16.61 -5.55 -12.62
C PRO A 63 16.72 -6.33 -11.31
N ASN A 64 17.69 -6.03 -10.45
CA ASN A 64 17.87 -6.65 -9.13
C ASN A 64 17.39 -5.77 -7.99
N PHE A 65 16.85 -4.60 -8.28
CA PHE A 65 16.33 -3.68 -7.27
C PHE A 65 15.00 -4.20 -6.69
N ALA A 66 15.08 -5.00 -5.63
CA ALA A 66 13.95 -5.70 -5.04
C ALA A 66 12.81 -4.75 -4.60
N ASP A 67 13.13 -3.56 -4.08
CA ASP A 67 12.12 -2.59 -3.64
C ASP A 67 11.31 -2.04 -4.82
N ALA A 68 11.90 -1.85 -6.00
CA ALA A 68 11.17 -1.40 -7.19
C ALA A 68 10.11 -2.42 -7.65
N TYR A 69 10.34 -3.72 -7.45
CA TYR A 69 9.31 -4.74 -7.71
C TYR A 69 8.10 -4.58 -6.77
N THR A 70 8.33 -4.31 -5.48
CA THR A 70 7.22 -4.07 -4.55
C THR A 70 6.51 -2.75 -4.83
N THR A 71 7.24 -1.73 -5.23
CA THR A 71 6.67 -0.45 -5.66
C THR A 71 5.74 -0.64 -6.86
N LEU A 72 6.19 -1.34 -7.90
CA LEU A 72 5.35 -1.65 -9.05
C LEU A 72 4.15 -2.52 -8.65
N ALA A 73 4.34 -3.49 -7.76
CA ALA A 73 3.27 -4.35 -7.26
C ALA A 73 2.17 -3.56 -6.53
N ASP A 74 2.56 -2.60 -5.68
CA ASP A 74 1.61 -1.73 -4.99
C ASP A 74 0.81 -0.88 -5.98
N ILE A 75 1.49 -0.27 -6.95
CA ILE A 75 0.85 0.54 -7.98
C ILE A 75 -0.13 -0.30 -8.80
N LEU A 76 0.26 -1.51 -9.20
CA LEU A 76 -0.61 -2.44 -9.95
C LEU A 76 -1.79 -2.93 -9.12
N SER A 77 -1.61 -3.15 -7.82
CA SER A 77 -2.69 -3.48 -6.90
C SER A 77 -3.74 -2.37 -6.88
N PHE A 78 -3.32 -1.12 -6.69
CA PHE A 78 -4.23 0.02 -6.73
C PHE A 78 -4.84 0.27 -8.11
N ALA A 79 -4.18 -0.17 -9.19
CA ALA A 79 -4.68 -0.12 -10.56
C ALA A 79 -5.58 -1.32 -10.94
N GLY A 80 -5.89 -2.25 -10.00
CA GLY A 80 -6.78 -3.38 -10.24
C GLY A 80 -6.12 -4.57 -10.96
N ARG A 81 -4.79 -4.73 -10.84
CA ARG A 81 -4.00 -5.82 -11.46
C ARG A 81 -3.32 -6.70 -10.37
N PRO A 82 -4.10 -7.30 -9.44
CA PRO A 82 -3.54 -7.94 -8.25
C PRO A 82 -2.72 -9.21 -8.54
N GLU A 83 -3.05 -10.00 -9.56
CA GLU A 83 -2.30 -11.21 -9.89
C GLU A 83 -0.88 -10.90 -10.38
N GLU A 84 -0.73 -9.79 -11.10
CA GLU A 84 0.59 -9.32 -11.51
C GLU A 84 1.38 -8.81 -10.31
N ALA A 85 0.72 -8.08 -9.42
CA ALA A 85 1.31 -7.60 -8.18
C ALA A 85 1.85 -8.76 -7.32
N ILE A 86 1.08 -9.84 -7.15
CA ILE A 86 1.52 -11.03 -6.40
C ILE A 86 2.85 -11.56 -6.96
N ARG A 87 2.94 -11.76 -8.29
CA ARG A 87 4.16 -12.27 -8.92
C ARG A 87 5.37 -11.36 -8.72
N LEU A 88 5.17 -10.05 -8.73
CA LEU A 88 6.23 -9.08 -8.51
C LEU A 88 6.73 -9.11 -7.06
N VAL A 89 5.82 -9.15 -6.07
CA VAL A 89 6.23 -9.28 -4.66
C VAL A 89 6.99 -10.59 -4.42
N GLU A 90 6.55 -11.71 -5.00
CA GLU A 90 7.27 -12.98 -4.91
C GLU A 90 8.67 -12.88 -5.53
N THR A 91 8.83 -12.12 -6.61
CA THR A 91 10.14 -11.84 -7.20
C THR A 91 11.00 -11.00 -6.26
N ALA A 92 10.45 -9.93 -5.68
CA ALA A 92 11.15 -9.12 -4.69
C ALA A 92 11.63 -9.94 -3.49
N MET A 93 10.79 -10.86 -2.98
CA MET A 93 11.15 -11.74 -1.87
C MET A 93 12.27 -12.73 -2.22
N ARG A 94 12.36 -13.17 -3.48
CA ARG A 94 13.49 -14.00 -3.94
C ARG A 94 14.79 -13.20 -4.05
N LEU A 95 14.72 -11.95 -4.52
CA LEU A 95 15.88 -11.07 -4.63
C LEU A 95 16.39 -10.60 -3.25
N ASN A 96 15.48 -10.41 -2.31
CA ASN A 96 15.80 -10.01 -0.93
C ASN A 96 15.21 -11.03 0.07
N PRO A 97 15.88 -12.12 0.42
CA PRO A 97 15.38 -13.13 1.36
C PRO A 97 15.15 -12.58 2.78
N CYS A 98 15.84 -11.50 3.15
CA CYS A 98 15.68 -10.80 4.43
C CYS A 98 14.64 -9.66 4.33
N TYR A 99 13.64 -9.81 3.49
CA TYR A 99 12.67 -8.79 3.16
C TYR A 99 12.00 -8.14 4.39
N PRO A 100 11.71 -6.82 4.31
CA PRO A 100 11.02 -6.08 5.37
C PRO A 100 9.53 -6.46 5.45
N ALA A 101 8.85 -6.04 6.53
CA ALA A 101 7.42 -6.27 6.73
C ALA A 101 6.56 -5.64 5.60
N SER A 102 7.04 -4.60 4.95
CA SER A 102 6.38 -3.94 3.83
C SER A 102 6.06 -4.90 2.67
N TYR A 103 6.96 -5.87 2.35
CA TYR A 103 6.70 -6.85 1.29
C TYR A 103 5.52 -7.77 1.65
N LEU A 104 5.40 -8.14 2.94
CA LEU A 104 4.25 -8.91 3.42
C LEU A 104 2.95 -8.10 3.35
N TRP A 105 3.04 -6.79 3.60
CA TRP A 105 1.89 -5.90 3.45
C TRP A 105 1.44 -5.83 1.99
N SER A 106 2.37 -5.59 1.06
CA SER A 106 2.08 -5.57 -0.39
C SER A 106 1.45 -6.88 -0.85
N LEU A 107 1.97 -8.02 -0.38
CA LEU A 107 1.43 -9.33 -0.70
C LEU A 107 0.01 -9.51 -0.14
N GLY A 108 -0.21 -9.14 1.13
CA GLY A 108 -1.52 -9.19 1.77
C GLY A 108 -2.55 -8.30 1.08
N HIS A 109 -2.15 -7.10 0.66
CA HIS A 109 -2.98 -6.18 -0.10
C HIS A 109 -3.37 -6.77 -1.47
N ALA A 110 -2.40 -7.31 -2.21
CA ALA A 110 -2.63 -7.94 -3.51
C ALA A 110 -3.53 -9.19 -3.39
N TYR A 111 -3.30 -10.07 -2.38
CA TYR A 111 -4.16 -11.22 -2.11
C TYR A 111 -5.61 -10.81 -1.81
N ARG A 112 -5.82 -9.75 -1.03
CA ARG A 112 -7.16 -9.24 -0.75
C ARG A 112 -7.89 -8.86 -2.04
N LEU A 113 -7.22 -8.13 -2.93
CA LEU A 113 -7.78 -7.68 -4.21
C LEU A 113 -8.03 -8.85 -5.18
N ALA A 114 -7.21 -9.91 -5.10
CA ALA A 114 -7.40 -11.15 -5.86
C ALA A 114 -8.48 -12.08 -5.28
N GLY A 115 -9.17 -11.68 -4.18
CA GLY A 115 -10.18 -12.51 -3.51
C GLY A 115 -9.59 -13.67 -2.68
N ARG A 116 -8.28 -13.72 -2.49
CA ARG A 116 -7.55 -14.74 -1.72
C ARG A 116 -7.48 -14.34 -0.25
N TYR A 117 -8.64 -14.28 0.40
CA TYR A 117 -8.80 -13.60 1.70
C TYR A 117 -8.04 -14.26 2.86
N GLU A 118 -7.99 -15.59 2.94
CA GLU A 118 -7.25 -16.26 4.03
C GLU A 118 -5.72 -16.07 3.88
N GLU A 119 -5.22 -16.02 2.66
CA GLU A 119 -3.81 -15.74 2.38
C GLU A 119 -3.48 -14.28 2.70
N ALA A 120 -4.39 -13.36 2.39
CA ALA A 120 -4.28 -11.96 2.77
C ALA A 120 -4.19 -11.79 4.29
N ILE A 121 -5.09 -12.44 5.04
CA ILE A 121 -5.10 -12.44 6.50
C ILE A 121 -3.77 -13.00 7.05
N ALA A 122 -3.31 -14.13 6.52
CA ALA A 122 -2.05 -14.75 6.95
C ALA A 122 -0.85 -13.82 6.73
N ALA A 123 -0.77 -13.16 5.57
CA ALA A 123 0.29 -12.21 5.26
C ALA A 123 0.25 -10.98 6.19
N LEU A 124 -0.93 -10.38 6.38
CA LEU A 124 -1.10 -9.20 7.22
C LEU A 124 -0.83 -9.50 8.71
N LYS A 125 -1.21 -10.68 9.22
CA LYS A 125 -0.84 -11.10 10.58
C LYS A 125 0.68 -11.22 10.75
N ARG A 126 1.40 -11.69 9.73
CA ARG A 126 2.86 -11.71 9.75
C ARG A 126 3.46 -10.30 9.76
N VAL A 127 2.81 -9.30 9.13
CA VAL A 127 3.19 -7.89 9.27
C VAL A 127 3.10 -7.49 10.74
N LEU A 128 1.96 -7.74 11.39
CA LEU A 128 1.71 -7.37 12.78
C LEU A 128 2.62 -8.11 13.79
N THR A 129 3.06 -9.32 13.46
CA THR A 129 4.08 -10.02 14.27
C THR A 129 5.41 -9.28 14.29
N ARG A 130 5.77 -8.59 13.19
CA ARG A 130 7.02 -7.81 13.07
C ARG A 130 6.86 -6.35 13.52
N ASN A 131 5.70 -5.78 13.29
CA ASN A 131 5.33 -4.41 13.67
C ASN A 131 3.89 -4.38 14.16
N PRO A 132 3.66 -4.54 15.50
CA PRO A 132 2.31 -4.56 16.08
C PRO A 132 1.53 -3.24 15.89
N ASP A 133 2.20 -2.13 15.63
CA ASP A 133 1.58 -0.82 15.44
C ASP A 133 1.40 -0.46 13.95
N HIS A 134 1.46 -1.43 13.05
CA HIS A 134 1.33 -1.18 11.61
C HIS A 134 -0.12 -0.85 11.25
N LEU A 135 -0.46 0.44 11.26
CA LEU A 135 -1.82 0.96 11.10
C LEU A 135 -2.55 0.38 9.89
N THR A 136 -1.92 0.40 8.71
CA THR A 136 -2.59 -0.04 7.48
C THR A 136 -2.82 -1.56 7.42
N ALA A 137 -2.06 -2.37 8.16
CA ALA A 137 -2.34 -3.79 8.30
C ALA A 137 -3.60 -4.03 9.14
N HIS A 138 -3.77 -3.32 10.26
CA HIS A 138 -5.01 -3.33 11.05
C HIS A 138 -6.21 -2.87 10.21
N VAL A 139 -6.06 -1.82 9.41
CA VAL A 139 -7.12 -1.31 8.50
C VAL A 139 -7.57 -2.38 7.51
N LEU A 140 -6.63 -3.05 6.84
CA LEU A 140 -6.99 -4.10 5.88
C LEU A 140 -7.60 -5.33 6.57
N LEU A 141 -7.10 -5.73 7.75
CA LEU A 141 -7.67 -6.83 8.52
C LEU A 141 -9.08 -6.51 9.00
N ALA A 142 -9.33 -5.30 9.53
CA ALA A 142 -10.66 -4.89 9.95
C ALA A 142 -11.68 -4.97 8.79
N ALA A 143 -11.30 -4.46 7.62
CA ALA A 143 -12.15 -4.51 6.43
C ALA A 143 -12.36 -5.95 5.93
N LEU A 144 -11.32 -6.79 5.93
CA LEU A 144 -11.40 -8.21 5.53
C LEU A 144 -12.31 -9.00 6.48
N TYR A 145 -12.12 -8.88 7.80
CA TYR A 145 -12.92 -9.59 8.78
C TYR A 145 -14.40 -9.18 8.73
N SER A 146 -14.69 -7.88 8.53
CA SER A 146 -16.06 -7.41 8.32
C SER A 146 -16.68 -8.05 7.07
N GLY A 147 -15.98 -8.04 5.95
CA GLY A 147 -16.46 -8.65 4.70
C GLY A 147 -16.68 -10.16 4.77
N LEU A 148 -16.00 -10.85 5.71
CA LEU A 148 -16.15 -12.29 5.98
C LEU A 148 -17.17 -12.58 7.10
N GLY A 149 -17.84 -11.58 7.67
CA GLY A 149 -18.78 -11.74 8.79
C GLY A 149 -18.10 -12.08 10.14
N ARG A 150 -16.80 -11.89 10.26
CA ARG A 150 -15.99 -12.15 11.46
C ARG A 150 -15.98 -10.90 12.35
N GLU A 151 -17.17 -10.51 12.83
CA GLU A 151 -17.40 -9.22 13.51
C GLU A 151 -16.53 -8.99 14.75
N ALA A 152 -16.29 -10.02 15.57
CA ALA A 152 -15.49 -9.88 16.79
C ALA A 152 -14.05 -9.50 16.47
N GLU A 153 -13.48 -10.12 15.43
CA GLU A 153 -12.12 -9.85 14.96
C GLU A 153 -12.05 -8.49 14.28
N ALA A 154 -13.06 -8.12 13.49
CA ALA A 154 -13.13 -6.80 12.87
C ALA A 154 -13.12 -5.67 13.91
N ARG A 155 -13.91 -5.82 14.99
CA ARG A 155 -13.96 -4.84 16.09
C ARG A 155 -12.64 -4.79 16.89
N ALA A 156 -11.97 -5.93 17.06
CA ALA A 156 -10.65 -5.96 17.70
C ALA A 156 -9.62 -5.17 16.90
N GLU A 157 -9.58 -5.37 15.59
CA GLU A 157 -8.68 -4.59 14.71
C GLU A 157 -9.05 -3.09 14.69
N ALA A 158 -10.35 -2.76 14.72
CA ALA A 158 -10.80 -1.36 14.81
C ALA A 158 -10.36 -0.69 16.13
N ALA A 159 -10.33 -1.42 17.24
CA ALA A 159 -9.80 -0.91 18.50
C ALA A 159 -8.29 -0.64 18.42
N GLU A 160 -7.52 -1.52 17.76
CA GLU A 160 -6.09 -1.31 17.52
C GLU A 160 -5.83 -0.10 16.61
N ILE A 161 -6.65 0.10 15.56
CA ILE A 161 -6.58 1.30 14.71
C ILE A 161 -6.70 2.57 15.57
N LEU A 162 -7.70 2.63 16.45
CA LEU A 162 -7.91 3.78 17.32
C LEU A 162 -6.85 3.92 18.42
N ARG A 163 -6.24 2.81 18.86
CA ARG A 163 -5.09 2.84 19.78
C ARG A 163 -3.86 3.46 19.11
N VAL A 164 -3.56 3.07 17.87
CA VAL A 164 -2.41 3.56 17.10
C VAL A 164 -2.64 4.97 16.59
N SER A 165 -3.86 5.26 16.13
CA SER A 165 -4.26 6.56 15.58
C SER A 165 -5.60 7.01 16.16
N PRO A 166 -5.59 7.71 17.32
CA PRO A 166 -6.82 8.14 18.00
C PRO A 166 -7.74 9.02 17.15
N ASN A 167 -7.17 9.77 16.21
CA ASN A 167 -7.90 10.66 15.29
C ASN A 167 -8.19 10.01 13.93
N TYR A 168 -8.13 8.67 13.83
CA TYR A 168 -8.39 7.97 12.57
C TYR A 168 -9.76 8.33 12.00
N SER A 169 -9.82 8.68 10.70
CA SER A 169 -11.03 9.18 10.04
C SER A 169 -11.23 8.51 8.68
N LEU A 170 -12.42 7.99 8.45
CA LEU A 170 -12.80 7.41 7.15
C LEU A 170 -12.82 8.46 6.03
N ALA A 171 -13.06 9.73 6.36
CA ALA A 171 -12.99 10.83 5.39
C ALA A 171 -11.56 11.01 4.86
N VAL A 172 -10.55 10.89 5.73
CA VAL A 172 -9.13 10.93 5.36
C VAL A 172 -8.76 9.73 4.49
N VAL A 173 -9.22 8.52 4.86
CA VAL A 173 -9.01 7.30 4.06
C VAL A 173 -9.56 7.49 2.65
N ARG A 174 -10.81 7.97 2.52
CA ARG A 174 -11.46 8.24 1.23
C ARG A 174 -10.64 9.19 0.35
N GLN A 175 -10.08 10.22 0.93
CA GLN A 175 -9.30 11.21 0.19
C GLN A 175 -7.95 10.63 -0.29
N ARG A 176 -7.29 9.85 0.55
CA ARG A 176 -5.89 9.45 0.37
C ARG A 176 -5.71 8.14 -0.39
N MET A 177 -6.59 7.16 -0.22
CA MET A 177 -6.43 5.87 -0.88
C MET A 177 -6.47 5.99 -2.41
N PRO A 178 -5.42 5.55 -3.10
CA PRO A 178 -5.28 5.79 -4.53
C PRO A 178 -5.88 4.65 -5.39
N TYR A 179 -7.01 4.05 -4.98
CA TYR A 179 -7.68 3.04 -5.80
C TYR A 179 -8.19 3.66 -7.10
N GLN A 180 -7.89 3.00 -8.20
CA GLN A 180 -8.40 3.37 -9.53
C GLN A 180 -9.89 3.04 -9.65
N ASP A 181 -10.31 1.88 -9.11
CA ASP A 181 -11.73 1.51 -8.99
C ASP A 181 -12.31 2.06 -7.69
N PRO A 182 -13.27 3.01 -7.74
CA PRO A 182 -13.92 3.52 -6.55
C PRO A 182 -14.66 2.45 -5.74
N ALA A 183 -15.12 1.36 -6.37
CA ALA A 183 -15.83 0.29 -5.68
C ALA A 183 -14.93 -0.42 -4.67
N GLU A 184 -13.63 -0.57 -4.96
CA GLU A 184 -12.67 -1.16 -4.02
C GLU A 184 -12.48 -0.29 -2.78
N LEU A 185 -12.45 1.03 -2.96
CA LEU A 185 -12.39 1.97 -1.83
C LEU A 185 -13.65 1.89 -0.97
N GLU A 186 -14.83 1.86 -1.59
CA GLU A 186 -16.09 1.77 -0.83
C GLU A 186 -16.18 0.44 -0.07
N ARG A 187 -15.74 -0.69 -0.62
CA ARG A 187 -15.68 -1.97 0.12
C ARG A 187 -14.86 -1.88 1.40
N ILE A 188 -13.70 -1.21 1.35
CA ILE A 188 -12.89 -0.98 2.56
C ILE A 188 -13.64 -0.09 3.54
N LEU A 189 -14.17 1.04 3.08
CA LEU A 189 -14.88 1.99 3.95
C LEU A 189 -16.12 1.36 4.60
N ASP A 190 -16.87 0.54 3.86
CA ASP A 190 -18.02 -0.18 4.40
C ASP A 190 -17.59 -1.22 5.44
N GLY A 191 -16.54 -1.97 5.18
CA GLY A 191 -15.97 -2.89 6.17
C GLY A 191 -15.52 -2.18 7.45
N LEU A 192 -14.87 -1.03 7.33
CA LEU A 192 -14.44 -0.22 8.47
C LEU A 192 -15.62 0.38 9.26
N ARG A 193 -16.70 0.81 8.57
CA ARG A 193 -17.94 1.25 9.24
C ARG A 193 -18.60 0.12 10.02
N GLN A 194 -18.67 -1.08 9.43
CA GLN A 194 -19.19 -2.28 10.10
C GLN A 194 -18.35 -2.67 11.32
N ALA A 195 -17.03 -2.46 11.27
CA ALA A 195 -16.14 -2.66 12.40
C ALA A 195 -16.29 -1.57 13.51
N GLY A 196 -17.07 -0.49 13.26
CA GLY A 196 -17.38 0.57 14.23
C GLY A 196 -16.61 1.87 14.07
N LEU A 197 -15.83 2.03 13.01
CA LEU A 197 -15.10 3.29 12.73
C LEU A 197 -16.00 4.33 12.04
N LYS A 198 -15.68 5.62 12.22
CA LYS A 198 -16.46 6.76 11.71
C LYS A 198 -15.67 7.67 10.79
#